data_40133bff294e88e750a7a997a73c93b4
#
_entry.id   40133bff294e88e750a7a997a73c93b4
#
_cell.length_a   1.000
_cell.length_b   1.000
_cell.length_c   1.000
_cell.angle_alpha   90.00
_cell.angle_beta   90.00
_cell.angle_gamma   90.00
#
_symmetry.space_group_name_H-M   'P 1'
#
loop_
_entity.id
_entity.type
_entity.pdbx_description
1 polymer ?
#
loop_
_entity_poly.entity_id
_entity_poly.type
_entity_poly.pdbx_seq_one_letter_code
_entity_poly.pdbx_strand_id
1 'polypeptide(L)'
;MKQKSENQKAFPRFLGILVVAGLIGGVLGGLSGVAGYFWEDHTAFGAAFAHLLGMASPWAMAACAAVLLGLGLYQYRKSNTAFHGWDGEDEDVMQRAEERLSWALLLDSLTVIVSFFFFNAGTAKLPQSSDGNTITLLVIFLVVIALATLLQQKTVDLTKKMNPEKRGSVYDMKFQERWWESCDEAERRQIGQASYKAYVTVSRFCPYCWGVLLLGNMVFHYGILPSAVVLVIWAVLSVSYTREAIRLGRRGQKTE
;
A
#
# COMPACT_ATOMS: atom_id res chain seq x y z
N MET A 1 5.01 -25.55 27.26
CA MET A 1 4.05 -25.14 26.19
C MET A 1 4.76 -24.11 25.31
N LYS A 2 5.00 -24.41 24.01
CA LYS A 2 5.62 -23.43 23.09
C LYS A 2 4.68 -22.23 22.92
N GLN A 3 5.13 -21.07 23.33
CA GLN A 3 4.38 -19.82 23.14
C GLN A 3 4.22 -19.59 21.63
N LYS A 4 2.98 -19.55 21.13
CA LYS A 4 2.69 -19.27 19.72
C LYS A 4 3.26 -17.91 19.36
N SER A 5 3.98 -17.81 18.24
CA SER A 5 4.51 -16.54 17.75
C SER A 5 3.38 -15.52 17.52
N GLU A 6 3.67 -14.23 17.60
CA GLU A 6 2.68 -13.16 17.36
C GLU A 6 1.96 -13.34 16.03
N ASN A 7 2.71 -13.74 14.98
CA ASN A 7 2.17 -14.03 13.65
C ASN A 7 1.14 -15.16 13.66
N GLN A 8 1.41 -16.25 14.41
CA GLN A 8 0.48 -17.38 14.52
C GLN A 8 -0.82 -17.04 15.25
N LYS A 9 -0.82 -16.02 16.12
CA LYS A 9 -2.02 -15.53 16.81
C LYS A 9 -2.80 -14.55 15.95
N ALA A 10 -2.11 -13.71 15.15
CA ALA A 10 -2.72 -12.66 14.33
C ALA A 10 -3.25 -13.17 12.98
N PHE A 11 -2.62 -14.20 12.40
CA PHE A 11 -2.96 -14.73 11.07
C PHE A 11 -4.44 -15.12 10.89
N PRO A 12 -5.09 -15.88 11.81
CA PRO A 12 -6.50 -16.25 11.62
C PRO A 12 -7.45 -15.05 11.68
N ARG A 13 -7.13 -14.01 12.46
CA ARG A 13 -7.90 -12.75 12.49
C ARG A 13 -7.73 -11.97 11.17
N PHE A 14 -6.52 -11.91 10.66
CA PHE A 14 -6.21 -11.31 9.36
C PHE A 14 -6.98 -12.00 8.23
N LEU A 15 -7.01 -13.33 8.20
CA LEU A 15 -7.78 -14.09 7.22
C LEU A 15 -9.30 -13.80 7.30
N GLY A 16 -9.84 -13.71 8.52
CA GLY A 16 -11.23 -13.32 8.74
C GLY A 16 -11.57 -11.94 8.19
N ILE A 17 -10.68 -10.96 8.40
CA ILE A 17 -10.83 -9.60 7.86
C ILE A 17 -10.79 -9.61 6.33
N LEU A 18 -9.88 -10.38 5.72
CA LEU A 18 -9.80 -10.53 4.26
C LEU A 18 -11.09 -11.09 3.65
N VAL A 19 -11.67 -12.12 4.28
CA VAL A 19 -12.95 -12.71 3.83
C VAL A 19 -14.08 -11.68 3.91
N VAL A 20 -14.20 -10.96 5.03
CA VAL A 20 -15.23 -9.92 5.21
C VAL A 20 -15.02 -8.78 4.20
N ALA A 21 -13.79 -8.31 4.01
CA ALA A 21 -13.47 -7.28 3.02
C ALA A 21 -13.79 -7.74 1.60
N GLY A 22 -13.50 -9.00 1.26
CA GLY A 22 -13.84 -9.61 -0.03
C GLY A 22 -15.35 -9.67 -0.27
N LEU A 23 -16.15 -10.03 0.74
CA LEU A 23 -17.61 -10.03 0.65
C LEU A 23 -18.18 -8.63 0.45
N ILE A 24 -17.72 -7.65 1.24
CA ILE A 24 -18.12 -6.23 1.09
C ILE A 24 -17.71 -5.71 -0.28
N GLY A 25 -16.48 -5.97 -0.73
CA GLY A 25 -15.98 -5.58 -2.05
C GLY A 25 -16.79 -6.22 -3.19
N GLY A 26 -17.18 -7.49 -3.05
CA GLY A 26 -18.04 -8.18 -4.01
C GLY A 26 -19.43 -7.55 -4.13
N VAL A 27 -20.07 -7.19 -3.00
CA VAL A 27 -21.37 -6.51 -2.99
C VAL A 27 -21.25 -5.10 -3.61
N LEU A 28 -20.26 -4.31 -3.18
CA LEU A 28 -20.05 -2.96 -3.71
C LEU A 28 -19.67 -2.99 -5.19
N GLY A 29 -18.83 -3.95 -5.62
CA GLY A 29 -18.48 -4.15 -7.02
C GLY A 29 -19.67 -4.52 -7.89
N GLY A 30 -20.56 -5.39 -7.39
CA GLY A 30 -21.80 -5.73 -8.08
C GLY A 30 -22.72 -4.51 -8.24
N LEU A 31 -22.88 -3.71 -7.19
CA LEU A 31 -23.69 -2.47 -7.23
C LEU A 31 -23.08 -1.43 -8.19
N SER A 32 -21.74 -1.26 -8.20
CA SER A 32 -21.07 -0.32 -9.11
C SER A 32 -21.16 -0.77 -10.57
N GLY A 33 -21.14 -2.08 -10.83
CA GLY A 33 -21.35 -2.64 -12.17
C GLY A 33 -22.74 -2.31 -12.73
N VAL A 34 -23.79 -2.41 -11.90
CA VAL A 34 -25.15 -2.01 -12.26
C VAL A 34 -25.24 -0.49 -12.50
N ALA A 35 -24.63 0.33 -11.64
CA ALA A 35 -24.62 1.78 -11.81
C ALA A 35 -23.86 2.21 -13.08
N GLY A 36 -22.74 1.55 -13.42
CA GLY A 36 -21.95 1.83 -14.62
C GLY A 36 -22.72 1.60 -15.93
N TYR A 37 -23.69 0.67 -15.93
CA TYR A 37 -24.55 0.40 -17.10
C TYR A 37 -25.42 1.60 -17.50
N PHE A 38 -25.72 2.51 -16.56
CA PHE A 38 -26.55 3.71 -16.81
C PHE A 38 -25.74 4.96 -17.20
N TRP A 39 -24.38 4.87 -17.27
CA TRP A 39 -23.52 6.03 -17.51
C TRP A 39 -22.65 5.83 -18.77
N GLU A 40 -23.28 5.86 -19.95
CA GLU A 40 -22.58 5.86 -21.24
C GLU A 40 -22.39 7.29 -21.75
N ASP A 41 -21.14 7.79 -21.66
CA ASP A 41 -20.65 8.82 -22.59
C ASP A 41 -19.11 8.81 -22.62
N HIS A 42 -18.53 8.13 -23.62
CA HIS A 42 -17.08 8.01 -23.77
C HIS A 42 -16.65 8.53 -25.15
N THR A 43 -15.66 9.42 -25.15
CA THR A 43 -14.94 9.77 -26.39
C THR A 43 -14.25 8.51 -26.95
N ALA A 44 -14.28 8.33 -28.28
CA ALA A 44 -13.76 7.11 -28.94
C ALA A 44 -12.30 6.79 -28.59
N PHE A 45 -11.46 7.81 -28.36
CA PHE A 45 -10.06 7.64 -27.93
C PHE A 45 -9.94 7.09 -26.50
N GLY A 46 -10.72 7.64 -25.57
CA GLY A 46 -10.75 7.15 -24.18
C GLY A 46 -11.21 5.69 -24.09
N ALA A 47 -12.23 5.32 -24.89
CA ALA A 47 -12.74 3.96 -24.97
C ALA A 47 -11.70 2.99 -25.56
N ALA A 48 -10.99 3.37 -26.62
CA ALA A 48 -9.93 2.53 -27.22
C ALA A 48 -8.75 2.33 -26.25
N PHE A 49 -8.31 3.41 -25.58
CA PHE A 49 -7.23 3.34 -24.59
C PHE A 49 -7.63 2.46 -23.38
N ALA A 50 -8.82 2.66 -22.83
CA ALA A 50 -9.34 1.83 -21.74
C ALA A 50 -9.49 0.36 -22.19
N HIS A 51 -9.81 0.12 -23.46
CA HIS A 51 -9.88 -1.22 -24.02
C HIS A 51 -8.53 -1.91 -24.04
N LEU A 52 -7.52 -1.26 -24.59
CA LEU A 52 -6.15 -1.81 -24.64
C LEU A 52 -5.58 -2.04 -23.25
N LEU A 53 -5.75 -1.05 -22.35
CA LEU A 53 -5.29 -1.14 -20.98
C LEU A 53 -5.98 -2.29 -20.24
N GLY A 54 -7.29 -2.45 -20.40
CA GLY A 54 -8.05 -3.53 -19.78
C GLY A 54 -7.62 -4.92 -20.27
N MET A 55 -7.35 -5.10 -21.57
CA MET A 55 -6.84 -6.37 -22.12
C MET A 55 -5.43 -6.68 -21.65
N ALA A 56 -4.57 -5.68 -21.58
CA ALA A 56 -3.17 -5.83 -21.16
C ALA A 56 -3.01 -5.97 -19.62
N SER A 57 -4.00 -5.56 -18.83
CA SER A 57 -3.92 -5.45 -17.36
C SER A 57 -3.40 -6.70 -16.66
N PRO A 58 -3.86 -7.93 -16.94
CA PRO A 58 -3.37 -9.12 -16.22
C PRO A 58 -1.87 -9.34 -16.45
N TRP A 59 -1.43 -9.19 -17.68
CA TRP A 59 -0.04 -9.42 -18.08
C TRP A 59 0.88 -8.28 -17.63
N ALA A 60 0.43 -7.04 -17.77
CA ALA A 60 1.15 -5.87 -17.28
C ALA A 60 1.31 -5.92 -15.75
N MET A 61 0.25 -6.29 -15.02
CA MET A 61 0.31 -6.51 -13.58
C MET A 61 1.32 -7.60 -13.21
N ALA A 62 1.27 -8.75 -13.88
CA ALA A 62 2.20 -9.86 -13.64
C ALA A 62 3.66 -9.44 -13.90
N ALA A 63 3.91 -8.73 -15.01
CA ALA A 63 5.25 -8.27 -15.36
C ALA A 63 5.79 -7.24 -14.36
N CYS A 64 5.01 -6.21 -14.02
CA CYS A 64 5.39 -5.21 -13.03
C CYS A 64 5.62 -5.84 -11.65
N ALA A 65 4.73 -6.74 -11.22
CA ALA A 65 4.87 -7.45 -9.95
C ALA A 65 6.12 -8.33 -9.93
N ALA A 66 6.41 -9.05 -11.02
CA ALA A 66 7.62 -9.88 -11.12
C ALA A 66 8.90 -9.04 -10.97
N VAL A 67 8.96 -7.86 -11.60
CA VAL A 67 10.10 -6.96 -11.49
C VAL A 67 10.21 -6.40 -10.06
N LEU A 68 9.14 -5.82 -9.52
CA LEU A 68 9.17 -5.15 -8.22
C LEU A 68 9.40 -6.14 -7.07
N LEU A 69 8.68 -7.27 -7.05
CA LEU A 69 8.90 -8.33 -6.05
C LEU A 69 10.26 -8.99 -6.22
N GLY A 70 10.74 -9.16 -7.47
CA GLY A 70 12.08 -9.69 -7.75
C GLY A 70 13.18 -8.81 -7.18
N LEU A 71 13.09 -7.49 -7.38
CA LEU A 71 13.99 -6.51 -6.80
C LEU A 71 13.87 -6.46 -5.26
N GLY A 72 12.65 -6.49 -4.72
CA GLY A 72 12.40 -6.56 -3.29
C GLY A 72 13.00 -7.81 -2.65
N LEU A 73 12.82 -8.97 -3.26
CA LEU A 73 13.41 -10.23 -2.81
C LEU A 73 14.95 -10.22 -2.91
N TYR A 74 15.51 -9.58 -3.93
CA TYR A 74 16.96 -9.38 -4.05
C TYR A 74 17.50 -8.56 -2.87
N GLN A 75 16.86 -7.44 -2.55
CA GLN A 75 17.25 -6.60 -1.40
C GLN A 75 17.12 -7.37 -0.08
N TYR A 76 16.02 -8.08 0.12
CA TYR A 76 15.80 -8.94 1.27
C TYR A 76 16.91 -10.00 1.41
N ARG A 77 17.21 -10.75 0.33
CA ARG A 77 18.26 -11.79 0.36
C ARG A 77 19.62 -11.21 0.69
N LYS A 78 19.97 -10.08 0.09
CA LYS A 78 21.26 -9.41 0.33
C LYS A 78 21.39 -8.91 1.77
N SER A 79 20.30 -8.38 2.35
CA SER A 79 20.24 -8.02 3.77
C SER A 79 20.35 -9.25 4.67
N ASN A 80 19.60 -10.31 4.37
CA ASN A 80 19.64 -11.55 5.16
C ASN A 80 21.03 -12.21 5.15
N THR A 81 21.72 -12.21 4.01
CA THR A 81 23.10 -12.73 3.92
C THR A 81 24.06 -11.85 4.73
N ALA A 82 23.94 -10.52 4.66
CA ALA A 82 24.76 -9.60 5.44
C ALA A 82 24.57 -9.80 6.95
N PHE A 83 23.32 -9.98 7.39
CA PHE A 83 23.00 -10.23 8.80
C PHE A 83 23.61 -11.54 9.32
N HIS A 84 23.53 -12.64 8.55
CA HIS A 84 24.09 -13.94 8.99
C HIS A 84 25.61 -14.02 8.90
N GLY A 85 26.25 -13.17 8.09
CA GLY A 85 27.70 -13.07 8.00
C GLY A 85 28.30 -11.98 8.89
N TRP A 86 27.48 -11.30 9.68
CA TRP A 86 27.95 -10.23 10.56
C TRP A 86 28.64 -10.78 11.80
N ASP A 87 29.83 -10.27 12.09
CA ASP A 87 30.69 -10.67 13.21
C ASP A 87 30.38 -9.94 14.54
N GLY A 88 29.47 -8.96 14.51
CA GLY A 88 29.10 -8.17 15.69
C GLY A 88 29.89 -6.87 15.86
N GLU A 89 30.91 -6.59 15.04
CA GLU A 89 31.80 -5.43 15.22
C GLU A 89 31.48 -4.28 14.25
N ASP A 90 31.11 -4.59 12.99
CA ASP A 90 30.90 -3.58 11.95
C ASP A 90 29.44 -3.09 11.92
N GLU A 91 29.15 -1.95 12.58
CA GLU A 91 27.85 -1.30 12.59
C GLU A 91 27.38 -0.82 11.21
N ASP A 92 28.33 -0.46 10.30
CA ASP A 92 28.00 -0.01 8.96
C ASP A 92 27.37 -1.13 8.12
N VAL A 93 27.77 -2.38 8.35
CA VAL A 93 27.15 -3.54 7.69
C VAL A 93 25.70 -3.70 8.12
N MET A 94 25.43 -3.53 9.41
CA MET A 94 24.07 -3.62 9.95
C MET A 94 23.18 -2.49 9.43
N GLN A 95 23.65 -1.25 9.45
CA GLN A 95 22.92 -0.11 8.93
C GLN A 95 22.58 -0.28 7.43
N ARG A 96 23.52 -0.74 6.62
CA ARG A 96 23.29 -1.05 5.20
C ARG A 96 22.29 -2.19 5.01
N ALA A 97 22.28 -3.16 5.91
CA ALA A 97 21.29 -4.25 5.86
C ALA A 97 19.88 -3.75 6.17
N GLU A 98 19.70 -2.88 7.15
CA GLU A 98 18.43 -2.23 7.49
C GLU A 98 17.92 -1.31 6.36
N GLU A 99 18.81 -0.54 5.75
CA GLU A 99 18.46 0.28 4.58
C GLU A 99 17.91 -0.58 3.43
N ARG A 100 18.53 -1.73 3.16
CA ARG A 100 18.02 -2.67 2.14
C ARG A 100 16.66 -3.25 2.48
N LEU A 101 16.37 -3.52 3.75
CA LEU A 101 15.04 -3.96 4.18
C LEU A 101 14.00 -2.85 3.97
N SER A 102 14.37 -1.59 4.21
CA SER A 102 13.51 -0.44 3.92
C SER A 102 13.21 -0.31 2.42
N TRP A 103 14.20 -0.54 1.55
CA TRP A 103 13.99 -0.62 0.10
C TRP A 103 13.11 -1.79 -0.30
N ALA A 104 13.26 -2.96 0.33
CA ALA A 104 12.40 -4.10 0.07
C ALA A 104 10.94 -3.81 0.41
N LEU A 105 10.66 -3.16 1.55
CA LEU A 105 9.31 -2.73 1.95
C LEU A 105 8.72 -1.67 1.03
N LEU A 106 9.54 -0.73 0.52
CA LEU A 106 9.09 0.25 -0.46
C LEU A 106 8.68 -0.43 -1.77
N LEU A 107 9.51 -1.32 -2.31
CA LEU A 107 9.22 -2.05 -3.55
C LEU A 107 7.98 -2.93 -3.40
N ASP A 108 7.81 -3.54 -2.23
CA ASP A 108 6.61 -4.30 -1.88
C ASP A 108 5.35 -3.43 -1.88
N SER A 109 5.41 -2.27 -1.23
CA SER A 109 4.31 -1.29 -1.22
C SER A 109 3.95 -0.80 -2.62
N LEU A 110 4.97 -0.53 -3.46
CA LEU A 110 4.76 -0.15 -4.86
C LEU A 110 4.12 -1.29 -5.66
N THR A 111 4.48 -2.55 -5.39
CA THR A 111 3.83 -3.71 -6.00
C THR A 111 2.34 -3.74 -5.72
N VAL A 112 1.94 -3.52 -4.47
CA VAL A 112 0.53 -3.48 -4.07
C VAL A 112 -0.20 -2.34 -4.79
N ILE A 113 0.36 -1.12 -4.80
CA ILE A 113 -0.24 0.06 -5.44
C ILE A 113 -0.44 -0.18 -6.95
N VAL A 114 0.59 -0.65 -7.65
CA VAL A 114 0.54 -0.95 -9.08
C VAL A 114 -0.45 -2.08 -9.39
N SER A 115 -0.54 -3.07 -8.52
CA SER A 115 -1.51 -4.17 -8.68
C SER A 115 -2.96 -3.68 -8.54
N PHE A 116 -3.25 -2.79 -7.59
CA PHE A 116 -4.56 -2.15 -7.49
C PHE A 116 -4.91 -1.32 -8.73
N PHE A 117 -3.92 -0.60 -9.29
CA PHE A 117 -4.13 0.15 -10.53
C PHE A 117 -4.53 -0.76 -11.70
N PHE A 118 -3.77 -1.82 -11.98
CA PHE A 118 -4.08 -2.73 -13.07
C PHE A 118 -5.35 -3.55 -12.81
N PHE A 119 -5.62 -3.93 -11.57
CA PHE A 119 -6.87 -4.58 -11.19
C PHE A 119 -8.07 -3.70 -11.51
N ASN A 120 -8.03 -2.42 -11.11
CA ASN A 120 -9.08 -1.46 -11.43
C ASN A 120 -9.22 -1.26 -12.96
N ALA A 121 -8.11 -1.08 -13.67
CA ALA A 121 -8.13 -0.91 -15.13
C ALA A 121 -8.72 -2.14 -15.87
N GLY A 122 -8.42 -3.35 -15.39
CA GLY A 122 -8.94 -4.58 -15.96
C GLY A 122 -10.41 -4.85 -15.64
N THR A 123 -10.89 -4.37 -14.47
CA THR A 123 -12.30 -4.54 -14.06
C THR A 123 -13.23 -3.49 -14.63
N ALA A 124 -12.74 -2.41 -15.21
CA ALA A 124 -13.55 -1.34 -15.81
C ALA A 124 -14.49 -1.83 -16.94
N LYS A 125 -14.35 -3.07 -17.41
CA LYS A 125 -15.12 -3.70 -18.49
C LYS A 125 -16.05 -4.82 -18.03
N LEU A 126 -16.15 -5.08 -16.74
CA LEU A 126 -16.90 -6.23 -16.21
C LEU A 126 -18.35 -6.40 -16.72
N PRO A 127 -19.13 -5.37 -17.12
CA PRO A 127 -20.47 -5.59 -17.64
C PRO A 127 -20.53 -6.22 -19.05
N GLN A 128 -19.42 -6.18 -19.82
CA GLN A 128 -19.43 -6.54 -21.26
C GLN A 128 -18.77 -7.86 -21.61
N SER A 129 -17.99 -8.47 -20.72
CA SER A 129 -17.34 -9.73 -21.01
C SER A 129 -17.22 -10.62 -19.77
N SER A 130 -17.95 -11.74 -19.76
CA SER A 130 -17.69 -12.87 -18.84
C SER A 130 -16.47 -13.69 -19.31
N ASP A 131 -15.46 -13.04 -19.87
CA ASP A 131 -14.33 -13.69 -20.53
C ASP A 131 -13.30 -14.18 -19.49
N GLY A 132 -12.62 -15.29 -19.84
CA GLY A 132 -11.53 -15.87 -19.04
C GLY A 132 -10.45 -14.88 -18.60
N ASN A 133 -10.35 -13.72 -19.26
CA ASN A 133 -9.44 -12.64 -18.90
C ASN A 133 -9.73 -12.02 -17.50
N THR A 134 -10.99 -11.92 -17.11
CA THR A 134 -11.37 -11.40 -15.78
C THR A 134 -10.99 -12.38 -14.66
N ILE A 135 -11.19 -13.68 -14.90
CA ILE A 135 -10.80 -14.72 -13.95
C ILE A 135 -9.26 -14.74 -13.82
N THR A 136 -8.56 -14.66 -14.95
CA THR A 136 -7.08 -14.58 -14.99
C THR A 136 -6.57 -13.37 -14.21
N LEU A 137 -7.17 -12.20 -14.42
CA LEU A 137 -6.84 -10.98 -13.69
C LEU A 137 -7.00 -11.17 -12.17
N LEU A 138 -8.13 -11.72 -11.72
CA LEU A 138 -8.42 -11.97 -10.31
C LEU A 138 -7.41 -12.94 -9.70
N VAL A 139 -7.11 -14.05 -10.41
CA VAL A 139 -6.15 -15.05 -9.93
C VAL A 139 -4.75 -14.43 -9.80
N ILE A 140 -4.27 -13.71 -10.83
CA ILE A 140 -2.97 -13.05 -10.78
C ILE A 140 -2.94 -12.02 -9.64
N PHE A 141 -3.99 -11.21 -9.47
CA PHE A 141 -4.07 -10.24 -8.40
C PHE A 141 -3.95 -10.90 -7.02
N LEU A 142 -4.72 -11.96 -6.75
CA LEU A 142 -4.65 -12.69 -5.48
C LEU A 142 -3.28 -13.30 -5.22
N VAL A 143 -2.67 -13.88 -6.25
CA VAL A 143 -1.30 -14.44 -6.15
C VAL A 143 -0.28 -13.34 -5.85
N VAL A 144 -0.34 -12.20 -6.54
CA VAL A 144 0.58 -11.07 -6.31
C VAL A 144 0.44 -10.53 -4.89
N ILE A 145 -0.79 -10.30 -4.42
CA ILE A 145 -1.03 -9.83 -3.04
C ILE A 145 -0.53 -10.83 -2.01
N ALA A 146 -0.74 -12.13 -2.23
CA ALA A 146 -0.22 -13.16 -1.34
C ALA A 146 1.32 -13.17 -1.29
N LEU A 147 1.98 -13.07 -2.45
CA LEU A 147 3.45 -13.01 -2.53
C LEU A 147 4.01 -11.73 -1.89
N ALA A 148 3.37 -10.58 -2.11
CA ALA A 148 3.72 -9.33 -1.45
C ALA A 148 3.60 -9.46 0.08
N THR A 149 2.47 -9.94 0.59
CA THR A 149 2.28 -10.16 2.04
C THR A 149 3.33 -11.10 2.63
N LEU A 150 3.72 -12.14 1.91
CA LEU A 150 4.78 -13.07 2.35
C LEU A 150 6.17 -12.41 2.38
N LEU A 151 6.49 -11.56 1.39
CA LEU A 151 7.75 -10.82 1.36
C LEU A 151 7.79 -9.78 2.48
N GLN A 152 6.70 -9.04 2.69
CA GLN A 152 6.55 -8.08 3.78
C GLN A 152 6.74 -8.76 5.14
N GLN A 153 6.08 -9.91 5.38
CA GLN A 153 6.26 -10.68 6.61
C GLN A 153 7.72 -11.08 6.84
N LYS A 154 8.38 -11.66 5.82
CA LYS A 154 9.78 -12.09 5.94
C LYS A 154 10.70 -10.91 6.23
N THR A 155 10.44 -9.76 5.61
CA THR A 155 11.22 -8.53 5.82
C THR A 155 11.06 -8.02 7.25
N VAL A 156 9.82 -7.95 7.75
CA VAL A 156 9.54 -7.54 9.14
C VAL A 156 10.11 -8.55 10.15
N ASP A 157 10.02 -9.85 9.88
CA ASP A 157 10.58 -10.87 10.77
C ASP A 157 12.11 -10.81 10.81
N LEU A 158 12.78 -10.46 9.70
CA LEU A 158 14.23 -10.24 9.68
C LEU A 158 14.61 -8.96 10.44
N THR A 159 13.85 -7.87 10.28
CA THR A 159 14.06 -6.64 11.07
C THR A 159 13.95 -6.90 12.57
N LYS A 160 12.99 -7.74 13.01
CA LYS A 160 12.86 -8.14 14.42
C LYS A 160 13.99 -9.04 14.92
N LYS A 161 14.67 -9.78 14.03
CA LYS A 161 15.87 -10.54 14.41
C LYS A 161 17.08 -9.63 14.59
N MET A 162 17.18 -8.57 13.79
CA MET A 162 18.20 -7.54 13.92
C MET A 162 17.98 -6.66 15.15
N ASN A 163 16.71 -6.34 15.44
CA ASN A 163 16.27 -5.46 16.52
C ASN A 163 15.24 -6.19 17.40
N PRO A 164 15.68 -6.98 18.41
CA PRO A 164 14.79 -7.86 19.20
C PRO A 164 13.74 -7.13 20.03
N GLU A 165 13.92 -5.83 20.27
CA GLU A 165 12.95 -4.95 20.96
C GLU A 165 11.70 -4.66 20.10
N LYS A 166 11.77 -4.80 18.77
CA LYS A 166 10.67 -4.51 17.86
C LYS A 166 9.51 -5.49 18.03
N ARG A 167 8.30 -4.94 18.09
CA ARG A 167 7.05 -5.69 18.31
C ARG A 167 6.04 -5.43 17.20
N GLY A 168 5.14 -6.38 17.00
CA GLY A 168 4.06 -6.30 16.02
C GLY A 168 4.11 -7.43 15.00
N SER A 169 2.98 -7.71 14.37
CA SER A 169 2.82 -8.68 13.30
C SER A 169 2.16 -8.01 12.11
N VAL A 170 2.63 -8.27 10.90
CA VAL A 170 2.05 -7.76 9.65
C VAL A 170 0.56 -8.11 9.52
N TYR A 171 0.12 -9.20 10.15
CA TYR A 171 -1.27 -9.64 10.16
C TYR A 171 -2.13 -8.96 11.24
N ASP A 172 -1.56 -8.04 12.05
CA ASP A 172 -2.29 -7.34 13.10
C ASP A 172 -2.66 -5.92 12.62
N MET A 173 -3.94 -5.57 12.74
CA MET A 173 -4.43 -4.22 12.44
C MET A 173 -3.75 -3.13 13.29
N LYS A 174 -3.22 -3.51 14.45
CA LYS A 174 -2.47 -2.62 15.34
C LYS A 174 -0.95 -2.69 15.13
N PHE A 175 -0.51 -3.21 13.99
CA PHE A 175 0.92 -3.34 13.68
C PHE A 175 1.67 -2.01 13.86
N GLN A 176 1.16 -0.93 13.26
CA GLN A 176 1.80 0.40 13.30
C GLN A 176 1.89 0.96 14.73
N GLU A 177 0.84 0.77 15.55
CA GLU A 177 0.81 1.20 16.95
C GLU A 177 1.86 0.46 17.78
N ARG A 178 1.88 -0.89 17.68
CA ARG A 178 2.85 -1.72 18.41
C ARG A 178 4.29 -1.51 17.96
N TRP A 179 4.48 -1.28 16.66
CA TRP A 179 5.79 -0.93 16.12
C TRP A 179 6.29 0.39 16.70
N TRP A 180 5.46 1.42 16.68
CA TRP A 180 5.75 2.71 17.25
C TRP A 180 6.07 2.66 18.75
N GLU A 181 5.30 1.88 19.52
CA GLU A 181 5.54 1.67 20.95
C GLU A 181 6.89 1.02 21.24
N SER A 182 7.39 0.16 20.34
CA SER A 182 8.67 -0.53 20.45
C SER A 182 9.87 0.27 19.93
N CYS A 183 9.64 1.47 19.36
CA CYS A 183 10.70 2.35 18.91
C CYS A 183 11.30 3.15 20.08
N ASP A 184 12.60 3.35 20.05
CA ASP A 184 13.31 4.26 20.93
C ASP A 184 13.06 5.73 20.58
N GLU A 185 13.63 6.67 21.35
CA GLU A 185 13.39 8.10 21.14
C GLU A 185 14.04 8.60 19.83
N ALA A 186 15.21 8.08 19.45
CA ALA A 186 15.91 8.46 18.22
C ALA A 186 15.10 8.02 16.99
N GLU A 187 14.63 6.78 16.99
CA GLU A 187 13.78 6.24 15.94
C GLU A 187 12.44 6.97 15.81
N ARG A 188 11.78 7.25 16.95
CA ARG A 188 10.53 8.05 16.95
C ARG A 188 10.75 9.43 16.37
N ARG A 189 11.89 10.07 16.66
CA ARG A 189 12.26 11.36 16.07
C ARG A 189 12.48 11.24 14.56
N GLN A 190 13.17 10.19 14.11
CA GLN A 190 13.41 9.93 12.67
C GLN A 190 12.08 9.68 11.94
N ILE A 191 11.22 8.81 12.47
CA ILE A 191 9.88 8.54 11.91
C ILE A 191 9.04 9.82 11.88
N GLY A 192 9.07 10.61 12.96
CA GLY A 192 8.36 11.90 13.02
C GLY A 192 8.81 12.88 11.95
N GLN A 193 10.13 13.02 11.73
CA GLN A 193 10.68 13.87 10.67
C GLN A 193 10.31 13.36 9.28
N ALA A 194 10.39 12.05 9.03
CA ALA A 194 10.00 11.45 7.77
C ALA A 194 8.51 11.65 7.49
N SER A 195 7.66 11.42 8.49
CA SER A 195 6.21 11.61 8.39
C SER A 195 5.83 13.07 8.14
N TYR A 196 6.51 14.03 8.79
CA TYR A 196 6.32 15.45 8.52
C TYR A 196 6.69 15.83 7.08
N LYS A 197 7.84 15.36 6.59
CA LYS A 197 8.24 15.58 5.19
C LYS A 197 7.23 14.97 4.21
N ALA A 198 6.75 13.77 4.49
CA ALA A 198 5.72 13.11 3.67
C ALA A 198 4.42 13.92 3.66
N TYR A 199 3.96 14.39 4.83
CA TYR A 199 2.79 15.27 4.95
C TYR A 199 2.93 16.53 4.10
N VAL A 200 4.05 17.24 4.22
CA VAL A 200 4.30 18.48 3.46
C VAL A 200 4.34 18.20 1.96
N THR A 201 4.97 17.11 1.54
CA THR A 201 5.07 16.71 0.13
C THR A 201 3.69 16.42 -0.45
N VAL A 202 2.88 15.61 0.22
CA VAL A 202 1.53 15.25 -0.23
C VAL A 202 0.60 16.48 -0.22
N SER A 203 0.67 17.31 0.83
CA SER A 203 -0.13 18.56 0.91
C SER A 203 0.17 19.54 -0.22
N ARG A 204 1.41 19.58 -0.70
CA ARG A 204 1.79 20.40 -1.86
C ARG A 204 1.39 19.75 -3.18
N PHE A 205 1.44 18.43 -3.26
CA PHE A 205 1.10 17.67 -4.46
C PHE A 205 -0.42 17.70 -4.77
N CYS A 206 -1.27 17.64 -3.74
CA CYS A 206 -2.73 17.60 -3.92
C CYS A 206 -3.30 18.74 -4.76
N PRO A 207 -2.97 20.04 -4.54
CA PRO A 207 -3.50 21.12 -5.37
C PRO A 207 -3.00 21.06 -6.82
N TYR A 208 -1.76 20.62 -7.07
CA TYR A 208 -1.28 20.39 -8.43
C TYR A 208 -2.04 19.25 -9.12
N CYS A 209 -2.23 18.14 -8.43
CA CYS A 209 -3.00 17.01 -8.93
C CYS A 209 -4.46 17.42 -9.24
N TRP A 210 -5.09 18.18 -8.32
CA TRP A 210 -6.43 18.73 -8.54
C TRP A 210 -6.49 19.64 -9.76
N GLY A 211 -5.52 20.53 -9.94
CA GLY A 211 -5.45 21.43 -11.11
C GLY A 211 -5.32 20.66 -12.43
N VAL A 212 -4.46 19.63 -12.47
CA VAL A 212 -4.33 18.76 -13.66
C VAL A 212 -5.64 18.03 -13.95
N LEU A 213 -6.31 17.50 -12.93
CA LEU A 213 -7.61 16.83 -13.09
C LEU A 213 -8.70 17.80 -13.53
N LEU A 214 -8.70 19.05 -13.04
CA LEU A 214 -9.65 20.09 -13.48
C LEU A 214 -9.48 20.37 -14.97
N LEU A 215 -8.24 20.63 -15.41
CA LEU A 215 -7.93 20.89 -16.83
C LEU A 215 -8.25 19.67 -17.70
N GLY A 216 -7.90 18.46 -17.23
CA GLY A 216 -8.23 17.22 -17.91
C GLY A 216 -9.74 17.02 -18.05
N ASN A 217 -10.53 17.39 -17.04
CA ASN A 217 -11.98 17.31 -17.14
C ASN A 217 -12.57 18.27 -18.19
N MET A 218 -11.97 19.44 -18.38
CA MET A 218 -12.38 20.38 -19.44
C MET A 218 -12.15 19.81 -20.85
N VAL A 219 -11.14 18.95 -21.02
CA VAL A 219 -10.78 18.36 -22.32
C VAL A 219 -11.50 17.01 -22.54
N PHE A 220 -11.50 16.14 -21.51
CA PHE A 220 -11.95 14.75 -21.66
C PHE A 220 -13.34 14.48 -21.07
N HIS A 221 -13.96 15.43 -20.39
CA HIS A 221 -15.32 15.35 -19.85
C HIS A 221 -15.59 14.11 -18.96
N TYR A 222 -14.59 13.67 -18.16
CA TYR A 222 -14.71 12.48 -17.31
C TYR A 222 -15.44 12.74 -15.97
N GLY A 223 -15.95 13.93 -15.77
CA GLY A 223 -16.75 14.28 -14.60
C GLY A 223 -15.93 14.72 -13.38
N ILE A 224 -16.64 15.11 -12.31
CA ILE A 224 -16.07 15.74 -11.12
C ILE A 224 -15.42 14.74 -10.14
N LEU A 225 -15.74 13.43 -10.25
CA LEU A 225 -15.38 12.42 -9.26
C LEU A 225 -13.88 12.32 -8.97
N PRO A 226 -12.97 12.26 -9.96
CA PRO A 226 -11.52 12.19 -9.70
C PRO A 226 -11.01 13.39 -8.91
N SER A 227 -11.48 14.60 -9.26
CA SER A 227 -11.11 15.84 -8.55
C SER A 227 -11.63 15.84 -7.12
N ALA A 228 -12.87 15.38 -6.90
CA ALA A 228 -13.48 15.27 -5.57
C ALA A 228 -12.69 14.30 -4.66
N VAL A 229 -12.25 13.16 -5.19
CA VAL A 229 -11.44 12.18 -4.44
C VAL A 229 -10.13 12.80 -3.95
N VAL A 230 -9.43 13.55 -4.81
CA VAL A 230 -8.18 14.23 -4.42
C VAL A 230 -8.43 15.26 -3.31
N LEU A 231 -9.52 16.04 -3.41
CA LEU A 231 -9.89 17.00 -2.36
C LEU A 231 -10.24 16.32 -1.03
N VAL A 232 -10.93 15.18 -1.06
CA VAL A 232 -11.22 14.40 0.15
C VAL A 232 -9.93 13.88 0.79
N ILE A 233 -9.00 13.32 0.01
CA ILE A 233 -7.71 12.86 0.51
C ILE A 233 -6.96 14.03 1.17
N TRP A 234 -6.91 15.20 0.53
CA TRP A 234 -6.26 16.39 1.07
C TRP A 234 -6.93 16.87 2.35
N ALA A 235 -8.26 16.90 2.40
CA ALA A 235 -9.01 17.26 3.59
C ALA A 235 -8.72 16.32 4.76
N VAL A 236 -8.77 14.99 4.54
CA VAL A 236 -8.47 13.98 5.57
C VAL A 236 -7.04 14.16 6.10
N LEU A 237 -6.07 14.34 5.20
CA LEU A 237 -4.67 14.56 5.57
C LEU A 237 -4.51 15.80 6.47
N SER A 238 -5.11 16.93 6.05
CA SER A 238 -5.02 18.21 6.78
C SER A 238 -5.72 18.16 8.14
N VAL A 239 -6.91 17.58 8.18
CA VAL A 239 -7.68 17.45 9.44
C VAL A 239 -6.97 16.50 10.41
N SER A 240 -6.45 15.37 9.93
CA SER A 240 -5.75 14.40 10.78
C SER A 240 -4.50 15.00 11.40
N TYR A 241 -3.69 15.69 10.60
CA TYR A 241 -2.50 16.38 11.07
C TYR A 241 -2.84 17.46 12.10
N THR A 242 -3.79 18.34 11.79
CA THR A 242 -4.16 19.47 12.66
C THR A 242 -4.75 18.98 13.99
N ARG A 243 -5.61 17.96 13.97
CA ARG A 243 -6.16 17.36 15.21
C ARG A 243 -5.06 16.83 16.12
N GLU A 244 -4.09 16.10 15.56
CA GLU A 244 -3.02 15.53 16.36
C GLU A 244 -2.06 16.62 16.87
N ALA A 245 -1.74 17.62 16.07
CA ALA A 245 -0.95 18.78 16.51
C ALA A 245 -1.61 19.53 17.68
N ILE A 246 -2.92 19.76 17.61
CA ILE A 246 -3.68 20.38 18.73
C ILE A 246 -3.66 19.49 19.98
N ARG A 247 -3.85 18.17 19.80
CA ARG A 247 -3.84 17.19 20.90
C ARG A 247 -2.50 17.17 21.63
N LEU A 248 -1.40 17.16 20.88
CA LEU A 248 -0.05 17.16 21.44
C LEU A 248 0.27 18.49 22.13
N GLY A 249 -0.10 19.63 21.54
CA GLY A 249 0.07 20.94 22.16
C GLY A 249 -0.65 21.07 23.52
N ARG A 250 -1.88 20.53 23.63
CA ARG A 250 -2.63 20.52 24.91
C ARG A 250 -2.01 19.60 25.97
N ARG A 251 -1.29 18.54 25.57
CA ARG A 251 -0.60 17.66 26.52
C ARG A 251 0.66 18.30 27.06
N GLY A 252 1.43 19.02 26.23
CA GLY A 252 2.62 19.77 26.66
C GLY A 252 2.31 20.83 27.74
N GLN A 253 1.17 21.53 27.61
CA GLN A 253 0.74 22.53 28.58
C GLN A 253 0.29 21.99 29.96
N LYS A 254 -0.02 20.70 30.06
CA LYS A 254 -0.45 20.05 31.32
C LYS A 254 0.69 19.46 32.13
N THR A 255 1.89 19.43 31.57
CA THR A 255 3.11 18.88 32.19
C THR A 255 4.07 19.98 32.68
N GLU A 256 3.76 21.25 32.43
CA GLU A 256 4.33 22.43 33.04
C GLU A 256 3.43 22.93 34.22
#